data_157b05532819fe8bdc6a8f2bfad34f60
#
_entry.id   157b05532819fe8bdc6a8f2bfad34f60
#
_cell.length_a   1.000
_cell.length_b   1.000
_cell.length_c   1.000
_cell.angle_alpha   90.00
_cell.angle_beta   90.00
_cell.angle_gamma   90.00
#
_symmetry.space_group_name_H-M   'P 1'
#
loop_
_entity.id
_entity.type
_entity.pdbx_description
1 polymer ?
#
loop_
_entity_poly.entity_id
_entity_poly.type
_entity_poly.pdbx_seq_one_letter_code
_entity_poly.pdbx_strand_id
1 'polypeptide(L)'
;LNLKPTNHIETMKIDMSGAAAVCGILKNTLKLGIKKNLLFVLGIAENSIGSAAYKPGDVIVGYAGKSVEIGNTDAEGRLVLADALAYLVKNYKPGKIIDMATLTGACVVALGFDYSGLFSNDDKLAKDLFDCAQETNDRAWRLPINAKIKDYIKSPIKDKKNTSSIR
;
A
#
# COMPACT_ATOMS: atom_id res chain seq x y z
N LEU A 1 12.53 9.44 15.72
CA LEU A 1 12.43 8.60 14.51
C LEU A 1 12.28 7.13 14.90
N ASN A 2 11.37 6.47 14.25
CA ASN A 2 11.28 5.02 14.32
C ASN A 2 12.20 4.43 13.24
N LEU A 3 13.22 3.71 13.67
CA LEU A 3 14.20 3.11 12.78
C LEU A 3 14.13 1.58 12.88
N LYS A 4 14.34 0.91 11.75
CA LYS A 4 14.49 -0.55 11.74
C LYS A 4 15.81 -0.97 12.38
N PRO A 5 15.84 -2.13 13.07
CA PRO A 5 17.10 -2.75 13.49
C PRO A 5 18.04 -2.99 12.29
N THR A 6 19.36 -2.96 12.51
CA THR A 6 20.38 -3.08 11.46
C THR A 6 20.18 -4.32 10.58
N ASN A 7 19.87 -5.46 11.17
CA ASN A 7 19.64 -6.72 10.46
C ASN A 7 18.36 -6.73 9.58
N HIS A 8 17.51 -5.73 9.72
CA HIS A 8 16.32 -5.57 8.87
C HIS A 8 16.50 -4.46 7.84
N ILE A 9 17.17 -3.34 8.21
CA ILE A 9 17.29 -2.18 7.34
C ILE A 9 18.13 -2.47 6.08
N GLU A 10 19.14 -3.33 6.17
CA GLU A 10 20.02 -3.68 5.04
C GLU A 10 19.28 -4.36 3.88
N THR A 11 18.11 -4.95 4.15
CA THR A 11 17.28 -5.62 3.15
C THR A 11 16.24 -4.69 2.52
N MET A 12 16.06 -3.46 3.01
CA MET A 12 15.01 -2.55 2.57
C MET A 12 15.16 -2.03 1.14
N LYS A 13 16.27 -2.30 0.47
CA LYS A 13 16.41 -2.12 -0.99
C LYS A 13 15.37 -2.92 -1.80
N ILE A 14 14.73 -3.95 -1.21
CA ILE A 14 13.66 -4.71 -1.84
C ILE A 14 12.26 -4.15 -1.54
N ASP A 15 12.13 -3.14 -0.69
CA ASP A 15 10.85 -2.51 -0.33
C ASP A 15 10.30 -1.61 -1.45
N MET A 16 10.48 -2.05 -2.67
CA MET A 16 9.93 -1.51 -3.91
C MET A 16 9.27 -2.60 -4.77
N SER A 17 9.07 -3.79 -4.21
CA SER A 17 8.63 -4.96 -4.99
C SER A 17 7.20 -4.80 -5.51
N GLY A 18 6.33 -4.05 -4.83
CA GLY A 18 5.01 -3.66 -5.36
C GLY A 18 5.13 -2.85 -6.66
N ALA A 19 5.99 -1.83 -6.68
CA ALA A 19 6.26 -1.04 -7.89
C ALA A 19 6.90 -1.90 -9.00
N ALA A 20 7.80 -2.82 -8.64
CA ALA A 20 8.40 -3.76 -9.59
C ALA A 20 7.35 -4.68 -10.21
N ALA A 21 6.39 -5.18 -9.43
CA ALA A 21 5.27 -5.99 -9.94
C ALA A 21 4.42 -5.19 -10.93
N VAL A 22 4.10 -3.93 -10.62
CA VAL A 22 3.36 -3.02 -11.53
C VAL A 22 4.13 -2.82 -12.85
N CYS A 23 5.45 -2.63 -12.81
CA CYS A 23 6.30 -2.55 -14.00
C CYS A 23 6.28 -3.87 -14.80
N GLY A 24 6.28 -5.01 -14.12
CA GLY A 24 6.16 -6.33 -14.74
C GLY A 24 4.83 -6.50 -15.47
N ILE A 25 3.73 -6.08 -14.87
CA ILE A 25 2.40 -6.09 -15.48
C ILE A 25 2.37 -5.17 -16.70
N LEU A 26 2.89 -3.94 -16.61
CA LEU A 26 3.00 -3.03 -17.75
C LEU A 26 3.75 -3.68 -18.91
N LYS A 27 4.92 -4.24 -18.64
CA LYS A 27 5.74 -4.92 -19.66
C LYS A 27 4.98 -6.07 -20.34
N ASN A 28 4.31 -6.91 -19.54
CA ASN A 28 3.55 -8.04 -20.07
C ASN A 28 2.30 -7.57 -20.84
N THR A 29 1.61 -6.54 -20.38
CA THR A 29 0.47 -5.93 -21.08
C THR A 29 0.86 -5.48 -22.48
N LEU A 30 2.01 -4.81 -22.62
CA LEU A 30 2.54 -4.36 -23.91
C LEU A 30 2.94 -5.55 -24.79
N LYS A 31 3.66 -6.52 -24.21
CA LYS A 31 4.14 -7.71 -24.95
C LYS A 31 2.99 -8.56 -25.48
N LEU A 32 1.91 -8.67 -24.73
CA LEU A 32 0.71 -9.46 -25.09
C LEU A 32 -0.27 -8.67 -25.97
N GLY A 33 -0.01 -7.40 -26.24
CA GLY A 33 -0.88 -6.56 -27.05
C GLY A 33 -2.28 -6.34 -26.44
N ILE A 34 -2.39 -6.31 -25.12
CA ILE A 34 -3.66 -6.16 -24.42
C ILE A 34 -4.27 -4.79 -24.74
N LYS A 35 -5.43 -4.77 -25.38
CA LYS A 35 -6.15 -3.56 -25.77
C LYS A 35 -7.13 -3.15 -24.67
N LYS A 36 -6.64 -2.52 -23.63
CA LYS A 36 -7.42 -1.97 -22.51
C LYS A 36 -6.89 -0.58 -22.16
N ASN A 37 -7.78 0.27 -21.67
CA ASN A 37 -7.35 1.54 -21.06
C ASN A 37 -6.81 1.27 -19.67
N LEU A 38 -5.50 1.25 -19.56
CA LEU A 38 -4.77 0.98 -18.32
C LEU A 38 -3.90 2.18 -17.97
N LEU A 39 -3.87 2.52 -16.70
CA LEU A 39 -3.00 3.55 -16.14
C LEU A 39 -2.14 2.92 -15.07
N PHE A 40 -0.84 3.07 -15.20
CA PHE A 40 0.14 2.57 -14.25
C PHE A 40 0.75 3.74 -13.50
N VAL A 41 0.70 3.71 -12.17
CA VAL A 41 1.25 4.76 -11.31
C VAL A 41 2.18 4.12 -10.29
N LEU A 42 3.36 4.69 -10.15
CA LEU A 42 4.37 4.29 -9.18
C LEU A 42 4.54 5.43 -8.18
N GLY A 43 4.24 5.17 -6.91
CA GLY A 43 4.55 6.08 -5.82
C GLY A 43 6.02 5.91 -5.44
N ILE A 44 6.88 6.79 -5.93
CA ILE A 44 8.32 6.73 -5.67
C ILE A 44 8.71 7.90 -4.78
N ALA A 45 9.25 7.59 -3.60
CA ALA A 45 9.77 8.58 -2.67
C ALA A 45 11.05 8.05 -2.03
N GLU A 46 12.06 8.91 -1.91
CA GLU A 46 13.25 8.59 -1.13
C GLU A 46 12.88 8.55 0.34
N ASN A 47 13.32 7.49 1.04
CA ASN A 47 13.14 7.34 2.47
C ASN A 47 14.49 7.31 3.16
N SER A 48 14.90 8.47 3.69
CA SER A 48 16.21 8.64 4.33
C SER A 48 16.12 9.43 5.62
N ILE A 49 17.13 9.25 6.48
CA ILE A 49 17.29 10.03 7.70
C ILE A 49 17.83 11.41 7.32
N GLY A 50 17.16 12.45 7.81
CA GLY A 50 17.60 13.83 7.55
C GLY A 50 16.96 14.82 8.51
N SER A 51 17.50 16.05 8.50
CA SER A 51 17.00 17.14 9.35
C SER A 51 15.57 17.56 8.98
N ALA A 52 15.14 17.32 7.74
CA ALA A 52 13.80 17.61 7.24
C ALA A 52 12.84 16.41 7.36
N ALA A 53 13.30 15.27 7.87
CA ALA A 53 12.45 14.10 8.07
C ALA A 53 11.40 14.39 9.16
N TYR A 54 10.16 13.99 8.91
CA TYR A 54 9.08 14.12 9.91
C TYR A 54 9.31 13.19 11.11
N LYS A 55 8.68 13.52 12.22
CA LYS A 55 8.82 12.84 13.51
C LYS A 55 7.48 12.34 14.04
N PRO A 56 7.45 11.36 14.93
CA PRO A 56 6.23 11.02 15.67
C PRO A 56 5.62 12.27 16.32
N GLY A 57 4.30 12.44 16.16
CA GLY A 57 3.56 13.61 16.60
C GLY A 57 3.41 14.71 15.53
N ASP A 58 4.22 14.69 14.48
CA ASP A 58 4.05 15.62 13.35
C ASP A 58 2.71 15.34 12.64
N VAL A 59 2.18 16.35 11.98
CA VAL A 59 0.98 16.25 11.16
C VAL A 59 1.29 16.63 9.73
N ILE A 60 0.91 15.75 8.81
CA ILE A 60 0.99 16.02 7.38
C ILE A 60 -0.41 16.13 6.77
N VAL A 61 -0.51 16.83 5.65
CA VAL A 61 -1.74 16.88 4.83
C VAL A 61 -1.46 16.17 3.52
N GLY A 62 -2.19 15.07 3.28
CA GLY A 62 -2.06 14.31 2.04
C GLY A 62 -2.75 14.98 0.86
N TYR A 63 -2.51 14.45 -0.34
CA TYR A 63 -3.04 14.98 -1.61
C TYR A 63 -4.59 15.08 -1.64
N ALA A 64 -5.29 14.22 -0.91
CA ALA A 64 -6.75 14.28 -0.76
C ALA A 64 -7.22 15.39 0.21
N GLY A 65 -6.32 16.18 0.77
CA GLY A 65 -6.64 17.23 1.76
C GLY A 65 -6.92 16.69 3.17
N LYS A 66 -6.68 15.41 3.43
CA LYS A 66 -6.83 14.80 4.73
C LYS A 66 -5.57 14.96 5.58
N SER A 67 -5.75 15.34 6.84
CA SER A 67 -4.66 15.45 7.80
C SER A 67 -4.38 14.10 8.46
N VAL A 68 -3.09 13.78 8.59
CA VAL A 68 -2.63 12.53 9.20
C VAL A 68 -1.60 12.82 10.28
N GLU A 69 -1.88 12.36 11.48
CA GLU A 69 -0.93 12.35 12.61
C GLU A 69 0.07 11.20 12.41
N ILE A 70 1.34 11.50 12.51
CA ILE A 70 2.42 10.52 12.42
C ILE A 70 2.59 9.84 13.78
N GLY A 71 2.17 8.59 13.87
CA GLY A 71 2.39 7.77 15.06
C GLY A 71 3.67 6.93 14.97
N ASN A 72 4.06 6.57 13.76
CA ASN A 72 5.27 5.79 13.47
C ASN A 72 5.87 6.25 12.15
N THR A 73 7.13 6.66 12.16
CA THR A 73 7.83 7.12 10.95
C THR A 73 8.21 5.96 10.02
N ASP A 74 8.22 4.72 10.49
CA ASP A 74 8.41 3.49 9.70
C ASP A 74 7.08 2.95 9.09
N ALA A 75 6.04 3.78 9.09
CA ALA A 75 4.76 3.53 8.43
C ALA A 75 4.50 4.59 7.33
N GLU A 76 5.50 4.92 6.57
CA GLU A 76 5.51 5.96 5.52
C GLU A 76 4.90 5.47 4.21
N GLY A 77 5.11 4.22 3.83
CA GLY A 77 4.68 3.65 2.56
C GLY A 77 3.17 3.80 2.33
N ARG A 78 2.37 3.64 3.38
CA ARG A 78 0.91 3.85 3.30
C ARG A 78 0.51 5.30 3.02
N LEU A 79 1.37 6.26 3.34
CA LEU A 79 1.14 7.69 3.06
C LEU A 79 1.42 7.98 1.59
N VAL A 80 2.53 7.47 1.06
CA VAL A 80 2.87 7.55 -0.36
C VAL A 80 1.80 6.89 -1.22
N LEU A 81 1.34 5.68 -0.82
CA LEU A 81 0.28 4.96 -1.50
C LEU A 81 -1.05 5.73 -1.47
N ALA A 82 -1.41 6.31 -0.34
CA ALA A 82 -2.64 7.10 -0.20
C ALA A 82 -2.65 8.31 -1.15
N ASP A 83 -1.51 8.99 -1.31
CA ASP A 83 -1.37 10.13 -2.22
C ASP A 83 -1.44 9.70 -3.69
N ALA A 84 -0.79 8.60 -4.05
CA ALA A 84 -0.86 8.03 -5.39
C ALA A 84 -2.30 7.63 -5.76
N LEU A 85 -3.02 6.97 -4.86
CA LEU A 85 -4.44 6.60 -5.05
C LEU A 85 -5.34 7.84 -5.17
N ALA A 86 -5.14 8.84 -4.31
CA ALA A 86 -5.90 10.09 -4.35
C ALA A 86 -5.66 10.86 -5.65
N TYR A 87 -4.42 10.88 -6.14
CA TYR A 87 -4.06 11.47 -7.42
C TYR A 87 -4.78 10.78 -8.59
N LEU A 88 -4.77 9.44 -8.60
CA LEU A 88 -5.48 8.65 -9.62
C LEU A 88 -6.98 8.96 -9.64
N VAL A 89 -7.63 8.92 -8.50
CA VAL A 89 -9.08 9.15 -8.40
C VAL A 89 -9.44 10.56 -8.85
N LYS A 90 -8.69 11.57 -8.40
CA LYS A 90 -8.97 12.97 -8.69
C LYS A 90 -8.80 13.31 -10.18
N ASN A 91 -7.76 12.78 -10.82
CA ASN A 91 -7.39 13.21 -12.16
C ASN A 91 -7.91 12.28 -13.27
N TYR A 92 -8.12 11.00 -12.99
CA TYR A 92 -8.43 10.00 -14.02
C TYR A 92 -9.75 9.26 -13.81
N LYS A 93 -10.32 9.31 -12.61
CA LYS A 93 -11.62 8.67 -12.26
C LYS A 93 -11.70 7.20 -12.72
N PRO A 94 -10.76 6.34 -12.37
CA PRO A 94 -10.73 4.96 -12.84
C PRO A 94 -11.94 4.18 -12.33
N GLY A 95 -12.45 3.25 -13.13
CA GLY A 95 -13.56 2.36 -12.74
C GLY A 95 -13.13 1.28 -11.73
N LYS A 96 -11.86 0.88 -11.78
CA LYS A 96 -11.24 -0.08 -10.85
C LYS A 96 -9.81 0.34 -10.56
N ILE A 97 -9.36 0.08 -9.34
CA ILE A 97 -7.98 0.28 -8.92
C ILE A 97 -7.49 -1.01 -8.28
N ILE A 98 -6.29 -1.43 -8.63
CA ILE A 98 -5.55 -2.49 -7.95
C ILE A 98 -4.23 -1.88 -7.52
N ASP A 99 -3.93 -1.92 -6.24
CA ASP A 99 -2.63 -1.53 -5.71
C ASP A 99 -1.83 -2.74 -5.23
N MET A 100 -0.53 -2.64 -5.33
CA MET A 100 0.41 -3.67 -4.89
C MET A 100 1.53 -3.01 -4.11
N ALA A 101 1.74 -3.46 -2.88
CA ALA A 101 2.72 -2.87 -2.00
C ALA A 101 3.29 -3.91 -1.02
N THR A 102 4.57 -3.84 -0.75
CA THR A 102 5.24 -4.55 0.34
C THR A 102 5.07 -3.75 1.65
N LEU A 103 3.81 -3.60 2.10
CA LEU A 103 3.39 -2.55 3.03
C LEU A 103 3.60 -2.89 4.50
N THR A 104 3.48 -4.17 4.88
CA THR A 104 3.50 -4.56 6.29
C THR A 104 3.90 -6.01 6.50
N GLY A 105 4.78 -6.26 7.47
CA GLY A 105 5.10 -7.60 7.94
C GLY A 105 3.93 -8.33 8.60
N ALA A 106 2.84 -7.65 8.94
CA ALA A 106 1.64 -8.29 9.46
C ALA A 106 1.03 -9.31 8.48
N CYS A 107 1.15 -9.10 7.17
CA CYS A 107 0.74 -10.09 6.17
C CYS A 107 1.57 -11.37 6.28
N VAL A 108 2.88 -11.26 6.50
CA VAL A 108 3.76 -12.41 6.70
C VAL A 108 3.40 -13.18 7.98
N VAL A 109 3.07 -12.47 9.05
CA VAL A 109 2.60 -13.09 10.30
C VAL A 109 1.28 -13.84 10.09
N ALA A 110 0.37 -13.30 9.28
CA ALA A 110 -0.95 -13.89 9.04
C ALA A 110 -0.92 -15.05 8.03
N LEU A 111 -0.09 -14.96 6.99
CA LEU A 111 -0.18 -15.82 5.80
C LEU A 111 1.13 -16.55 5.44
N GLY A 112 2.21 -16.32 6.18
CA GLY A 112 3.54 -16.81 5.81
C GLY A 112 4.12 -16.07 4.60
N PHE A 113 5.08 -16.70 3.94
CA PHE A 113 5.78 -16.15 2.77
C PHE A 113 5.16 -16.60 1.43
N ASP A 114 4.21 -17.53 1.48
CA ASP A 114 3.66 -18.17 0.27
C ASP A 114 2.42 -17.48 -0.29
N TYR A 115 1.84 -16.54 0.45
CA TYR A 115 0.58 -15.90 0.09
C TYR A 115 0.66 -14.39 0.19
N SER A 116 0.14 -13.69 -0.83
CA SER A 116 -0.17 -12.27 -0.76
C SER A 116 -1.50 -12.03 -0.04
N GLY A 117 -1.58 -11.01 0.80
CA GLY A 117 -2.83 -10.59 1.41
C GLY A 117 -3.69 -9.82 0.42
N LEU A 118 -4.87 -10.34 0.08
CA LEU A 118 -5.84 -9.70 -0.81
C LEU A 118 -6.92 -9.01 0.04
N PHE A 119 -7.04 -7.70 -0.11
CA PHE A 119 -8.11 -6.89 0.47
C PHE A 119 -8.91 -6.23 -0.64
N SER A 120 -10.23 -6.22 -0.56
CA SER A 120 -11.07 -5.57 -1.58
C SER A 120 -12.41 -5.15 -1.01
N ASN A 121 -12.93 -4.03 -1.50
CA ASN A 121 -14.29 -3.57 -1.32
C ASN A 121 -15.22 -3.99 -2.48
N ASP A 122 -14.72 -4.74 -3.46
CA ASP A 122 -15.45 -5.30 -4.59
C ASP A 122 -15.29 -6.83 -4.58
N ASP A 123 -16.37 -7.54 -4.24
CA ASP A 123 -16.35 -9.00 -4.11
C ASP A 123 -16.09 -9.70 -5.44
N LYS A 124 -16.58 -9.14 -6.55
CA LYS A 124 -16.34 -9.71 -7.87
C LYS A 124 -14.86 -9.58 -8.25
N LEU A 125 -14.29 -8.39 -8.09
CA LEU A 125 -12.86 -8.17 -8.36
C LEU A 125 -11.98 -9.04 -7.47
N ALA A 126 -12.34 -9.19 -6.18
CA ALA A 126 -11.63 -10.07 -5.27
C ALA A 126 -11.65 -11.53 -5.72
N LYS A 127 -12.82 -12.01 -6.19
CA LYS A 127 -12.94 -13.36 -6.70
C LYS A 127 -12.12 -13.56 -7.97
N ASP A 128 -12.23 -12.64 -8.92
CA ASP A 128 -11.48 -12.70 -10.19
C ASP A 128 -9.96 -12.77 -9.92
N LEU A 129 -9.45 -11.93 -8.99
CA LEU A 129 -8.03 -11.93 -8.60
C LEU A 129 -7.63 -13.22 -7.87
N PHE A 130 -8.48 -13.73 -6.98
CA PHE A 130 -8.21 -14.98 -6.27
C PHE A 130 -8.13 -16.16 -7.24
N ASP A 131 -9.08 -16.29 -8.17
CA ASP A 131 -9.09 -17.36 -9.17
C ASP A 131 -7.83 -17.31 -10.04
N CYS A 132 -7.45 -16.12 -10.56
CA CYS A 132 -6.21 -15.93 -11.31
C CYS A 132 -4.96 -16.29 -10.48
N ALA A 133 -4.93 -15.93 -9.22
CA ALA A 133 -3.83 -16.25 -8.31
C ALA A 133 -3.64 -17.78 -8.15
N GLN A 134 -4.74 -18.53 -8.08
CA GLN A 134 -4.67 -20.00 -8.03
C GLN A 134 -4.17 -20.59 -9.35
N GLU A 135 -4.68 -20.11 -10.50
CA GLU A 135 -4.30 -20.58 -11.82
C GLU A 135 -2.82 -20.32 -12.16
N THR A 136 -2.30 -19.18 -11.73
CA THR A 136 -0.92 -18.76 -12.03
C THR A 136 0.09 -19.19 -10.97
N ASN A 137 -0.36 -19.79 -9.87
CA ASN A 137 0.45 -20.11 -8.69
C ASN A 137 1.12 -18.86 -8.05
N ASP A 138 0.61 -17.67 -8.33
CA ASP A 138 0.94 -16.42 -7.63
C ASP A 138 -0.09 -16.20 -6.51
N ARG A 139 0.06 -16.99 -5.47
CA ARG A 139 -0.99 -17.24 -4.47
C ARG A 139 -1.40 -15.99 -3.71
N ALA A 140 -2.70 -15.77 -3.62
CA ALA A 140 -3.29 -14.74 -2.77
C ALA A 140 -4.35 -15.32 -1.86
N TRP A 141 -4.53 -14.73 -0.68
CA TRP A 141 -5.59 -15.09 0.25
C TRP A 141 -6.37 -13.87 0.69
N ARG A 142 -7.71 -13.93 0.56
CA ARG A 142 -8.57 -12.81 0.90
C ARG A 142 -8.70 -12.66 2.41
N LEU A 143 -8.36 -11.48 2.91
CA LEU A 143 -8.52 -11.05 4.30
C LEU A 143 -9.69 -10.07 4.43
N PRO A 144 -10.41 -10.07 5.57
CA PRO A 144 -11.60 -9.26 5.72
C PRO A 144 -11.30 -7.76 5.91
N ILE A 145 -12.19 -6.93 5.36
CA ILE A 145 -12.28 -5.49 5.70
C ILE A 145 -13.63 -5.26 6.38
N ASN A 146 -13.62 -4.62 7.53
CA ASN A 146 -14.84 -4.23 8.22
C ASN A 146 -14.83 -2.75 8.61
N ALA A 147 -16.01 -2.21 8.93
CA ALA A 147 -16.16 -0.78 9.23
C ALA A 147 -15.37 -0.33 10.47
N LYS A 148 -15.12 -1.23 11.43
CA LYS A 148 -14.38 -0.94 12.66
C LYS A 148 -12.92 -0.59 12.43
N ILE A 149 -12.34 -1.00 11.29
CA ILE A 149 -10.95 -0.63 10.93
C ILE A 149 -10.76 0.88 10.93
N LYS A 150 -11.78 1.64 10.52
CA LYS A 150 -11.73 3.11 10.54
C LYS A 150 -11.57 3.69 11.95
N ASP A 151 -12.06 3.00 12.96
CA ASP A 151 -11.95 3.43 14.35
C ASP A 151 -10.53 3.25 14.88
N TYR A 152 -9.82 2.21 14.41
CA TYR A 152 -8.45 1.90 14.85
C TYR A 152 -7.41 2.92 14.39
N ILE A 153 -7.70 3.67 13.34
CA ILE A 153 -6.81 4.71 12.78
C ILE A 153 -7.32 6.14 13.06
N LYS A 154 -8.28 6.32 13.98
CA LYS A 154 -8.70 7.65 14.43
C LYS A 154 -7.58 8.35 15.17
N SER A 155 -7.41 9.63 14.89
CA SER A 155 -6.55 10.51 15.67
C SER A 155 -7.40 11.37 16.60
N PRO A 156 -6.96 11.65 17.83
CA PRO A 156 -7.65 12.58 18.73
C PRO A 156 -7.53 14.04 18.28
N ILE A 157 -6.58 14.36 17.41
CA ILE A 157 -6.23 15.73 17.03
C ILE A 157 -6.39 16.02 15.53
N LYS A 158 -6.51 14.96 14.68
CA LYS A 158 -6.56 15.06 13.20
C LYS A 158 -7.53 14.05 12.60
N ASP A 159 -7.68 14.06 11.27
CA ASP A 159 -8.60 13.15 10.57
C ASP A 159 -8.22 11.68 10.79
N LYS A 160 -6.93 11.37 10.71
CA LYS A 160 -6.40 10.01 10.79
C LYS A 160 -5.05 9.98 11.51
N LYS A 161 -4.65 8.76 11.88
CA LYS A 161 -3.30 8.41 12.32
C LYS A 161 -2.71 7.36 11.38
N ASN A 162 -1.41 7.42 11.12
CA ASN A 162 -0.77 6.45 10.24
C ASN A 162 -0.52 5.08 10.89
N THR A 163 -0.93 4.91 12.15
CA THR A 163 -0.83 3.66 12.91
C THR A 163 -2.18 3.26 13.48
N SER A 164 -2.35 1.96 13.75
CA SER A 164 -3.50 1.45 14.49
C SER A 164 -3.34 1.68 16.00
N SER A 165 -4.46 1.90 16.70
CA SER A 165 -4.53 1.87 18.17
C SER A 165 -4.45 0.45 18.74
N ILE A 166 -4.62 -0.57 17.91
CA ILE A 166 -4.50 -2.00 18.27
C ILE A 166 -3.15 -2.50 17.79
N ARG A 167 -2.45 -3.21 18.66
CA ARG A 167 -1.18 -3.89 18.38
C ARG A 167 -1.43 -5.38 18.13
#